data_a3fb5a166b07d73db8c96cd45816776f
#
_entry.id   a3fb5a166b07d73db8c96cd45816776f
#
_cell.length_a   1.000
_cell.length_b   1.000
_cell.length_c   1.000
_cell.angle_alpha   90.00
_cell.angle_beta   90.00
_cell.angle_gamma   90.00
#
_symmetry.space_group_name_H-M   'P 1'
#
loop_
_entity.id
_entity.type
_entity.pdbx_description
1 polymer ?
#
loop_
_entity_poly.entity_id
_entity_poly.type
_entity_poly.pdbx_seq_one_letter_code
_entity_poly.pdbx_strand_id
1 'polypeptide(L)'
;PSRGLGDVYKRQMYVKAEKAMDKFYTDIIADELNVKEVKFADDVESFISYSFKPQLRTVGPKYGKLLNGIRTALSEIDGTAAMKELRDNGVLVLDIGGNRVELAEEDLLIETAQSEGYVTETDGETSVVLDTNLTPELIQEGFVREIISKVQTMRKEAGFEVMDKIIVYAKDNDKI
;
A
#
# COMPACT_ATOMS: atom_id res chain seq x y z
N PRO A 1 11.15 -20.69 3.08
CA PRO A 1 11.64 -19.52 2.40
C PRO A 1 10.79 -19.28 1.18
N SER A 2 9.94 -18.27 1.28
CA SER A 2 9.00 -17.85 0.26
C SER A 2 9.74 -17.13 -0.86
N ARG A 3 10.24 -17.86 -1.84
CA ARG A 3 10.85 -17.33 -3.07
C ARG A 3 9.87 -17.23 -4.24
N GLY A 4 8.59 -17.38 -4.03
CA GLY A 4 7.59 -17.49 -5.11
C GLY A 4 6.85 -16.20 -5.49
N LEU A 5 6.97 -15.10 -4.74
CA LEU A 5 6.23 -13.86 -5.01
C LEU A 5 7.12 -12.66 -5.38
N GLY A 6 8.45 -12.83 -5.38
CA GLY A 6 9.39 -11.75 -5.71
C GLY A 6 9.40 -11.33 -7.18
N ASP A 7 9.01 -12.22 -8.08
CA ASP A 7 9.09 -12.01 -9.52
C ASP A 7 7.74 -11.62 -10.16
N VAL A 8 6.67 -11.50 -9.36
CA VAL A 8 5.37 -11.05 -9.87
C VAL A 8 5.39 -9.55 -10.06
N TYR A 9 4.98 -9.09 -11.24
CA TYR A 9 4.80 -7.67 -11.49
C TYR A 9 3.79 -7.08 -10.53
N LYS A 10 4.16 -5.99 -9.90
CA LYS A 10 3.26 -5.12 -9.18
C LYS A 10 2.72 -4.05 -10.12
N ARG A 11 1.49 -3.61 -9.88
CA ARG A 11 0.82 -2.71 -10.83
C ARG A 11 1.51 -1.36 -10.90
N GLN A 12 1.67 -0.70 -9.77
CA GLN A 12 2.15 0.68 -9.70
C GLN A 12 2.98 0.92 -8.44
N MET A 13 3.89 1.87 -8.55
CA MET A 13 4.57 2.49 -7.44
C MET A 13 4.29 3.99 -7.47
N TYR A 14 3.94 4.55 -6.33
CA TYR A 14 3.77 6.00 -6.16
C TYR A 14 4.95 6.53 -5.36
N VAL A 15 5.46 7.66 -5.77
CA VAL A 15 6.58 8.33 -5.11
C VAL A 15 6.17 9.77 -4.78
N LYS A 16 6.27 10.13 -3.51
CA LYS A 16 6.26 11.52 -3.07
C LYS A 16 7.70 11.92 -2.81
N ALA A 17 8.19 12.91 -3.54
CA ALA A 17 9.52 13.47 -3.37
C ALA A 17 9.48 14.95 -3.73
N GLU A 18 10.45 15.72 -3.26
CA GLU A 18 10.57 17.15 -3.55
C GLU A 18 10.60 17.45 -5.06
N LYS A 19 11.19 16.54 -5.84
CA LYS A 19 11.30 16.68 -7.29
C LYS A 19 11.02 15.36 -8.00
N ALA A 20 10.16 15.43 -9.02
CA ALA A 20 9.94 14.30 -9.93
C ALA A 20 11.20 13.97 -10.74
N MET A 21 11.43 12.69 -11.01
CA MET A 21 12.52 12.21 -11.84
C MET A 21 12.11 12.16 -13.32
N ASP A 22 13.09 12.25 -14.20
CA ASP A 22 12.87 12.05 -15.63
C ASP A 22 12.43 10.60 -15.92
N LYS A 23 11.68 10.44 -17.02
CA LYS A 23 11.15 9.13 -17.45
C LYS A 23 12.22 8.05 -17.56
N PHE A 24 13.42 8.40 -17.98
CA PHE A 24 14.53 7.46 -18.07
C PHE A 24 14.83 6.77 -16.74
N TYR A 25 14.87 7.52 -15.65
CA TYR A 25 15.13 6.94 -14.31
C TYR A 25 13.93 6.16 -13.77
N THR A 26 12.72 6.62 -14.04
CA THR A 26 11.51 5.90 -13.61
C THR A 26 11.34 4.58 -14.34
N ASP A 27 11.75 4.49 -15.60
CA ASP A 27 11.75 3.24 -16.36
C ASP A 27 12.76 2.23 -15.77
N ILE A 28 13.97 2.69 -15.39
CA ILE A 28 14.97 1.83 -14.71
C ILE A 28 14.40 1.32 -13.36
N ILE A 29 13.80 2.20 -12.57
CA ILE A 29 13.19 1.82 -11.29
C ILE A 29 12.07 0.80 -11.52
N ALA A 30 11.24 1.02 -12.52
CA ALA A 30 10.14 0.13 -12.85
C ALA A 30 10.64 -1.28 -13.22
N ASP A 31 11.68 -1.36 -14.03
CA ASP A 31 12.28 -2.63 -14.44
C ASP A 31 12.93 -3.37 -13.26
N GLU A 32 13.71 -2.67 -12.42
CA GLU A 32 14.42 -3.27 -11.28
C GLU A 32 13.45 -3.76 -10.19
N LEU A 33 12.36 -3.04 -9.96
CA LEU A 33 11.38 -3.36 -8.92
C LEU A 33 10.21 -4.21 -9.43
N ASN A 34 10.19 -4.57 -10.71
CA ASN A 34 9.08 -5.30 -11.33
C ASN A 34 7.72 -4.61 -11.13
N VAL A 35 7.67 -3.31 -11.36
CA VAL A 35 6.43 -2.52 -11.37
C VAL A 35 6.13 -2.06 -12.79
N LYS A 36 4.85 -1.97 -13.15
CA LYS A 36 4.44 -1.52 -14.50
C LYS A 36 4.64 -0.03 -14.70
N GLU A 37 4.52 0.74 -13.63
CA GLU A 37 4.57 2.19 -13.71
C GLU A 37 5.01 2.80 -12.38
N VAL A 38 5.84 3.83 -12.47
CA VAL A 38 6.24 4.69 -11.34
C VAL A 38 5.57 6.04 -11.53
N LYS A 39 4.73 6.44 -10.59
CA LYS A 39 4.01 7.72 -10.58
C LYS A 39 4.51 8.61 -9.47
N PHE A 40 4.72 9.88 -9.78
CA PHE A 40 4.92 10.89 -8.76
C PHE A 40 3.56 11.42 -8.30
N ALA A 41 3.40 11.52 -6.99
CA ALA A 41 2.20 12.03 -6.35
C ALA A 41 2.59 13.17 -5.40
N ASP A 42 1.75 14.20 -5.37
CA ASP A 42 1.94 15.33 -4.44
C ASP A 42 1.68 14.91 -3.01
N ASP A 43 0.87 13.87 -2.83
CA ASP A 43 0.46 13.33 -1.55
C ASP A 43 0.33 11.80 -1.59
N VAL A 44 0.70 11.15 -0.49
CA VAL A 44 0.57 9.70 -0.26
C VAL A 44 -0.44 9.37 0.85
N GLU A 45 -1.14 10.37 1.37
CA GLU A 45 -2.08 10.19 2.48
C GLU A 45 -3.27 9.27 2.12
N SER A 46 -3.65 9.22 0.84
CA SER A 46 -4.70 8.32 0.34
C SER A 46 -4.34 6.82 0.48
N PHE A 47 -3.07 6.50 0.72
CA PHE A 47 -2.58 5.14 0.94
C PHE A 47 -2.36 4.81 2.42
N ILE A 48 -2.71 5.73 3.30
CA ILE A 48 -2.64 5.58 4.75
C ILE A 48 -4.07 5.55 5.28
N SER A 49 -4.36 4.56 6.09
CA SER A 49 -5.61 4.51 6.85
C SER A 49 -5.39 5.08 8.24
N TYR A 50 -6.37 5.84 8.71
CA TYR A 50 -6.38 6.39 10.06
C TYR A 50 -7.46 5.69 10.87
N SER A 51 -7.14 5.35 12.11
CA SER A 51 -8.11 4.91 13.09
C SER A 51 -8.02 5.75 14.34
N PHE A 52 -9.18 5.99 14.96
CA PHE A 52 -9.29 6.90 16.08
C PHE A 52 -9.84 6.17 17.30
N LYS A 53 -9.23 6.45 18.45
CA LYS A 53 -9.74 6.02 19.76
C LYS A 53 -9.84 7.24 20.67
N PRO A 54 -10.85 7.32 21.56
CA PRO A 54 -10.93 8.43 22.48
C PRO A 54 -9.81 8.35 23.52
N GLN A 55 -9.14 9.46 23.78
CA GLN A 55 -8.21 9.62 24.89
C GLN A 55 -9.01 9.73 26.18
N LEU A 56 -9.07 8.66 26.96
CA LEU A 56 -9.92 8.58 28.14
C LEU A 56 -9.65 9.66 29.20
N ARG A 57 -8.42 10.11 29.26
CA ARG A 57 -7.96 11.10 30.22
C ARG A 57 -8.59 12.47 29.97
N THR A 58 -8.82 12.84 28.72
CA THR A 58 -9.39 14.13 28.33
C THR A 58 -10.87 14.04 28.04
N VAL A 59 -11.31 12.98 27.34
CA VAL A 59 -12.72 12.76 26.94
C VAL A 59 -13.60 12.35 28.13
N GLY A 60 -13.06 11.56 29.05
CA GLY A 60 -13.81 11.09 30.22
C GLY A 60 -14.43 12.21 31.06
N PRO A 61 -13.68 13.24 31.48
CA PRO A 61 -14.23 14.39 32.21
C PRO A 61 -15.21 15.22 31.39
N LYS A 62 -15.00 15.37 30.07
CA LYS A 62 -15.86 16.17 29.17
C LYS A 62 -17.16 15.44 28.82
N TYR A 63 -17.07 14.14 28.48
CA TYR A 63 -18.15 13.40 27.82
C TYR A 63 -18.37 11.99 28.40
N GLY A 64 -18.10 11.75 29.67
CA GLY A 64 -18.08 10.41 30.27
C GLY A 64 -19.36 9.59 30.03
N LYS A 65 -20.54 10.20 30.03
CA LYS A 65 -21.82 9.53 29.76
C LYS A 65 -21.97 9.10 28.29
N LEU A 66 -21.27 9.78 27.38
CA LEU A 66 -21.33 9.54 25.93
C LEU A 66 -20.16 8.69 25.44
N LEU A 67 -19.22 8.29 26.31
CA LEU A 67 -17.97 7.66 25.96
C LEU A 67 -18.14 6.39 25.10
N ASN A 68 -19.14 5.57 25.39
CA ASN A 68 -19.39 4.37 24.59
C ASN A 68 -19.88 4.73 23.18
N GLY A 69 -20.77 5.73 23.07
CA GLY A 69 -21.22 6.23 21.77
C GLY A 69 -20.06 6.83 20.95
N ILE A 70 -19.18 7.58 21.61
CA ILE A 70 -17.99 8.14 20.99
C ILE A 70 -17.06 7.02 20.47
N ARG A 71 -16.82 5.96 21.25
CA ARG A 71 -16.02 4.81 20.81
C ARG A 71 -16.61 4.14 19.58
N THR A 72 -17.91 3.89 19.59
CA THR A 72 -18.60 3.28 18.45
C THR A 72 -18.48 4.17 17.21
N ALA A 73 -18.83 5.46 17.33
CA ALA A 73 -18.74 6.40 16.22
C ALA A 73 -17.33 6.49 15.64
N LEU A 74 -16.28 6.56 16.49
CA LEU A 74 -14.89 6.60 16.04
C LEU A 74 -14.42 5.29 15.40
N SER A 75 -15.01 4.15 15.72
CA SER A 75 -14.70 2.86 15.09
C SER A 75 -15.34 2.67 13.72
N GLU A 76 -16.41 3.42 13.43
CA GLU A 76 -17.20 3.32 12.20
C GLU A 76 -16.91 4.46 11.21
N ILE A 77 -16.22 5.52 11.66
CA ILE A 77 -15.94 6.71 10.84
C ILE A 77 -14.93 6.41 9.74
N ASP A 78 -15.08 7.06 8.59
CA ASP A 78 -14.02 7.11 7.58
C ASP A 78 -12.81 7.87 8.12
N GLY A 79 -11.73 7.14 8.41
CA GLY A 79 -10.54 7.68 9.03
C GLY A 79 -9.86 8.77 8.21
N THR A 80 -9.88 8.67 6.88
CA THR A 80 -9.26 9.67 5.99
C THR A 80 -10.08 10.97 6.00
N ALA A 81 -11.39 10.87 5.91
CA ALA A 81 -12.28 12.02 6.00
C ALA A 81 -12.20 12.70 7.37
N ALA A 82 -12.17 11.91 8.45
CA ALA A 82 -12.04 12.42 9.81
C ALA A 82 -10.71 13.12 10.06
N MET A 83 -9.61 12.57 9.54
CA MET A 83 -8.28 13.20 9.64
C MET A 83 -8.23 14.53 8.90
N LYS A 84 -8.86 14.59 7.71
CA LYS A 84 -8.97 15.83 6.96
C LYS A 84 -9.79 16.88 7.72
N GLU A 85 -10.95 16.51 8.26
CA GLU A 85 -11.79 17.41 9.06
C GLU A 85 -11.02 17.95 10.28
N LEU A 86 -10.30 17.08 10.99
CA LEU A 86 -9.50 17.46 12.14
C LEU A 86 -8.40 18.47 11.78
N ARG A 87 -7.72 18.30 10.64
CA ARG A 87 -6.69 19.23 10.15
C ARG A 87 -7.29 20.56 9.70
N ASP A 88 -8.41 20.53 8.97
CA ASP A 88 -9.02 21.72 8.40
C ASP A 88 -9.70 22.59 9.47
N ASN A 89 -10.35 21.96 10.47
CA ASN A 89 -11.19 22.63 11.46
C ASN A 89 -10.59 22.64 12.89
N GLY A 90 -9.53 21.86 13.13
CA GLY A 90 -8.93 21.69 14.46
C GLY A 90 -9.72 20.80 15.42
N VAL A 91 -10.92 20.38 15.02
CA VAL A 91 -11.81 19.51 15.80
C VAL A 91 -12.57 18.56 14.88
N LEU A 92 -12.81 17.36 15.40
CA LEU A 92 -13.70 16.37 14.79
C LEU A 92 -15.06 16.46 15.47
N VAL A 93 -16.12 16.64 14.71
CA VAL A 93 -17.48 16.79 15.22
C VAL A 93 -18.27 15.50 15.04
N LEU A 94 -18.78 14.95 16.14
CA LEU A 94 -19.62 13.75 16.14
C LEU A 94 -21.02 14.09 16.68
N ASP A 95 -22.04 13.44 16.15
CA ASP A 95 -23.38 13.41 16.74
C ASP A 95 -23.58 12.08 17.48
N ILE A 96 -23.76 12.14 18.76
CA ILE A 96 -23.95 10.96 19.60
C ILE A 96 -25.34 11.03 20.24
N GLY A 97 -26.31 10.43 19.54
CA GLY A 97 -27.70 10.38 20.03
C GLY A 97 -28.34 11.78 20.19
N GLY A 98 -28.07 12.69 19.25
CA GLY A 98 -28.55 14.08 19.26
C GLY A 98 -27.67 15.03 20.10
N ASN A 99 -26.56 14.55 20.65
CA ASN A 99 -25.59 15.39 21.35
C ASN A 99 -24.39 15.66 20.47
N ARG A 100 -24.11 16.92 20.21
CA ARG A 100 -22.91 17.34 19.49
C ARG A 100 -21.68 17.20 20.39
N VAL A 101 -20.72 16.42 19.94
CA VAL A 101 -19.45 16.18 20.59
C VAL A 101 -18.33 16.73 19.71
N GLU A 102 -17.48 17.57 20.27
CA GLU A 102 -16.31 18.13 19.59
C GLU A 102 -15.03 17.56 20.22
N LEU A 103 -14.23 16.89 19.41
CA LEU A 103 -12.97 16.26 19.83
C LEU A 103 -11.82 16.96 19.14
N ALA A 104 -10.93 17.56 19.93
CA ALA A 104 -9.65 18.08 19.45
C ALA A 104 -8.63 16.95 19.30
N GLU A 105 -7.49 17.22 18.68
CA GLU A 105 -6.43 16.23 18.51
C GLU A 105 -5.97 15.61 19.83
N GLU A 106 -5.90 16.40 20.90
CA GLU A 106 -5.56 15.95 22.26
C GLU A 106 -6.59 14.98 22.89
N ASP A 107 -7.82 14.96 22.36
CA ASP A 107 -8.89 14.09 22.80
C ASP A 107 -8.89 12.73 22.07
N LEU A 108 -7.97 12.57 21.11
CA LEU A 108 -7.91 11.42 20.22
C LEU A 108 -6.55 10.70 20.32
N LEU A 109 -6.61 9.39 20.33
CA LEU A 109 -5.47 8.54 20.02
C LEU A 109 -5.59 8.17 18.55
N ILE A 110 -4.68 8.72 17.73
CA ILE A 110 -4.67 8.54 16.28
C ILE A 110 -3.64 7.45 15.97
N GLU A 111 -4.11 6.36 15.39
CA GLU A 111 -3.27 5.27 14.91
C GLU A 111 -3.28 5.30 13.39
N THR A 112 -2.12 5.17 12.78
CA THR A 112 -1.96 5.05 11.33
C THR A 112 -1.64 3.62 10.96
N ALA A 113 -2.25 3.14 9.88
CA ALA A 113 -1.94 1.86 9.27
C ALA A 113 -1.84 2.03 7.76
N GLN A 114 -1.20 1.08 7.11
CA GLN A 114 -1.19 1.04 5.65
C GLN A 114 -2.57 0.62 5.15
N SER A 115 -3.05 1.25 4.08
CA SER A 115 -4.27 0.81 3.41
C SER A 115 -4.08 -0.60 2.85
N GLU A 116 -5.12 -1.40 2.91
CA GLU A 116 -5.08 -2.77 2.37
C GLU A 116 -4.66 -2.77 0.90
N GLY A 117 -3.73 -3.64 0.55
CA GLY A 117 -3.18 -3.73 -0.80
C GLY A 117 -2.06 -2.74 -1.12
N TYR A 118 -1.59 -1.97 -0.14
CA TYR A 118 -0.47 -1.04 -0.31
C TYR A 118 0.58 -1.23 0.78
N VAL A 119 1.84 -1.01 0.40
CA VAL A 119 2.97 -0.95 1.32
C VAL A 119 3.63 0.40 1.19
N THR A 120 3.76 1.12 2.29
CA THR A 120 4.33 2.47 2.32
C THR A 120 5.57 2.51 3.19
N GLU A 121 6.64 3.09 2.66
CA GLU A 121 7.87 3.40 3.38
C GLU A 121 8.20 4.88 3.21
N THR A 122 8.69 5.51 4.27
CA THR A 122 9.03 6.94 4.28
C THR A 122 10.42 7.12 4.86
N ASP A 123 11.25 7.89 4.17
CA ASP A 123 12.56 8.34 4.62
C ASP A 123 12.68 9.86 4.40
N GLY A 124 12.67 10.61 5.49
CA GLY A 124 12.64 12.06 5.45
C GLY A 124 11.41 12.60 4.72
N GLU A 125 11.64 13.35 3.64
CA GLU A 125 10.58 13.95 2.82
C GLU A 125 10.13 13.06 1.66
N THR A 126 10.80 11.93 1.47
CA THR A 126 10.48 10.98 0.40
C THR A 126 9.62 9.85 0.94
N SER A 127 8.49 9.62 0.31
CA SER A 127 7.63 8.47 0.59
C SER A 127 7.44 7.63 -0.67
N VAL A 128 7.47 6.33 -0.50
CA VAL A 128 7.24 5.35 -1.57
C VAL A 128 6.07 4.47 -1.19
N VAL A 129 5.12 4.34 -2.09
CA VAL A 129 3.95 3.47 -1.93
C VAL A 129 3.94 2.44 -3.04
N LEU A 130 3.91 1.18 -2.68
CA LEU A 130 3.85 0.07 -3.61
C LEU A 130 2.44 -0.53 -3.61
N ASP A 131 1.80 -0.55 -4.78
CA ASP A 131 0.54 -1.28 -4.98
C ASP A 131 0.84 -2.77 -5.06
N THR A 132 0.38 -3.52 -4.06
CA THR A 132 0.57 -4.97 -3.96
C THR A 132 -0.66 -5.78 -4.39
N ASN A 133 -1.69 -5.10 -4.91
CA ASN A 133 -2.87 -5.77 -5.45
C ASN A 133 -2.50 -6.51 -6.74
N LEU A 134 -2.63 -7.84 -6.72
CA LEU A 134 -2.35 -8.69 -7.85
C LEU A 134 -3.61 -8.93 -8.67
N THR A 135 -3.57 -8.57 -9.95
CA THR A 135 -4.61 -8.97 -10.89
C THR A 135 -4.30 -10.35 -11.48
N PRO A 136 -5.31 -11.08 -12.02
CA PRO A 136 -5.07 -12.36 -12.72
C PRO A 136 -4.01 -12.23 -13.82
N GLU A 137 -3.99 -11.13 -14.56
CA GLU A 137 -3.02 -10.85 -15.61
C GLU A 137 -1.59 -10.73 -15.07
N LEU A 138 -1.42 -10.01 -13.94
CA LEU A 138 -0.11 -9.87 -13.28
C LEU A 138 0.41 -11.21 -12.75
N ILE A 139 -0.50 -12.04 -12.25
CA ILE A 139 -0.16 -13.40 -11.81
C ILE A 139 0.30 -14.25 -12.99
N GLN A 140 -0.40 -14.20 -14.13
CA GLN A 140 -0.02 -14.92 -15.35
C GLN A 140 1.35 -14.45 -15.87
N GLU A 141 1.61 -13.15 -15.92
CA GLU A 141 2.91 -12.62 -16.30
C GLU A 141 4.02 -13.09 -15.35
N GLY A 142 3.76 -13.16 -14.06
CA GLY A 142 4.68 -13.71 -13.07
C GLY A 142 5.04 -15.17 -13.36
N PHE A 143 4.05 -16.01 -13.70
CA PHE A 143 4.28 -17.39 -14.12
C PHE A 143 5.14 -17.49 -15.38
N VAL A 144 4.87 -16.68 -16.40
CA VAL A 144 5.67 -16.66 -17.63
C VAL A 144 7.14 -16.31 -17.32
N ARG A 145 7.39 -15.30 -16.48
CA ARG A 145 8.74 -14.93 -16.06
C ARG A 145 9.44 -16.05 -15.30
N GLU A 146 8.73 -16.70 -14.39
CA GLU A 146 9.30 -17.81 -13.63
C GLU A 146 9.69 -18.96 -14.55
N ILE A 147 8.87 -19.28 -15.55
CA ILE A 147 9.18 -20.30 -16.56
C ILE A 147 10.44 -19.88 -17.34
N ILE A 148 10.50 -18.64 -17.83
CA ILE A 148 11.66 -18.14 -18.56
C ILE A 148 12.90 -18.23 -17.69
N SER A 149 12.85 -17.78 -16.44
CA SER A 149 13.96 -17.82 -15.49
C SER A 149 14.45 -19.25 -15.26
N LYS A 150 13.54 -20.21 -15.06
CA LYS A 150 13.88 -21.62 -14.91
C LYS A 150 14.53 -22.20 -16.16
N VAL A 151 13.97 -21.92 -17.34
CA VAL A 151 14.55 -22.36 -18.62
C VAL A 151 15.96 -21.80 -18.81
N GLN A 152 16.18 -20.51 -18.51
CA GLN A 152 17.52 -19.91 -18.60
C GLN A 152 18.50 -20.53 -17.60
N THR A 153 18.08 -20.84 -16.40
CA THR A 153 18.89 -21.55 -15.40
C THR A 153 19.28 -22.93 -15.90
N MET A 154 18.31 -23.70 -16.42
CA MET A 154 18.57 -25.03 -17.00
C MET A 154 19.55 -24.97 -18.18
N ARG A 155 19.40 -23.97 -19.06
CA ARG A 155 20.37 -23.74 -20.17
C ARG A 155 21.78 -23.54 -19.65
N LYS A 156 21.94 -22.65 -18.66
CA LYS A 156 23.24 -22.35 -18.05
C LYS A 156 23.86 -23.58 -17.39
N GLU A 157 23.07 -24.33 -16.63
CA GLU A 157 23.54 -25.55 -15.96
C GLU A 157 23.92 -26.66 -16.94
N ALA A 158 23.24 -26.74 -18.09
CA ALA A 158 23.55 -27.68 -19.17
C ALA A 158 24.68 -27.22 -20.10
N GLY A 159 25.28 -26.03 -19.85
CA GLY A 159 26.41 -25.53 -20.64
C GLY A 159 26.03 -25.00 -22.03
N PHE A 160 24.77 -24.65 -22.26
CA PHE A 160 24.36 -24.05 -23.53
C PHE A 160 24.85 -22.61 -23.68
N GLU A 161 25.26 -22.25 -24.88
CA GLU A 161 25.58 -20.88 -25.26
C GLU A 161 24.30 -20.06 -25.49
N VAL A 162 24.43 -18.73 -25.46
CA VAL A 162 23.27 -17.80 -25.62
C VAL A 162 22.56 -18.03 -26.95
N MET A 163 23.29 -18.37 -28.02
CA MET A 163 22.75 -18.55 -29.37
C MET A 163 22.21 -19.96 -29.64
N ASP A 164 22.40 -20.91 -28.73
CA ASP A 164 21.92 -22.27 -28.92
C ASP A 164 20.38 -22.32 -28.96
N LYS A 165 19.87 -23.05 -29.93
CA LYS A 165 18.44 -23.33 -30.04
C LYS A 165 18.08 -24.52 -29.18
N ILE A 166 17.04 -24.40 -28.41
CA ILE A 166 16.52 -25.45 -27.54
C ILE A 166 15.06 -25.75 -27.87
N ILE A 167 14.60 -26.94 -27.51
CA ILE A 167 13.19 -27.32 -27.48
C ILE A 167 12.84 -27.55 -26.03
N VAL A 168 11.79 -26.87 -25.57
CA VAL A 168 11.28 -27.01 -24.20
C VAL A 168 10.07 -27.96 -24.24
N TYR A 169 10.12 -29.02 -23.45
CA TYR A 169 9.01 -29.92 -23.24
C TYR A 169 8.42 -29.67 -21.86
N ALA A 170 7.11 -29.56 -21.80
CA ALA A 170 6.38 -29.44 -20.55
C ALA A 170 5.38 -30.60 -20.44
N LYS A 171 5.18 -31.10 -19.22
CA LYS A 171 4.26 -32.21 -18.93
C LYS A 171 3.44 -31.83 -17.68
N ASP A 172 2.20 -32.29 -17.67
CA ASP A 172 1.28 -32.10 -16.54
C ASP A 172 0.98 -30.62 -16.22
N ASN A 173 0.59 -29.84 -17.25
CA ASN A 173 0.39 -28.39 -17.20
C ASN A 173 -1.11 -27.99 -17.13
N ASP A 174 -1.85 -28.53 -16.22
CA ASP A 174 -3.29 -28.25 -16.09
C ASP A 174 -3.61 -26.82 -15.59
N LYS A 175 -2.58 -26.03 -15.28
CA LYS A 175 -2.73 -24.69 -14.68
C LYS A 175 -2.07 -23.55 -15.48
N ILE A 176 -1.54 -23.83 -16.67
CA ILE A 176 -0.92 -22.85 -17.56
C ILE A 176 -1.68 -22.79 -18.88
#